data_a3577be658310e878338121d4187cf51
#
_entry.id   a3577be658310e878338121d4187cf51
#
_cell.length_a   1.000
_cell.length_b   1.000
_cell.length_c   1.000
_cell.angle_alpha   90.00
_cell.angle_beta   90.00
_cell.angle_gamma   90.00
#
_symmetry.space_group_name_H-M   'P 1'
#
loop_
_entity.id
_entity.type
_entity.pdbx_description
1 polymer ?
#
loop_
_entity_poly.entity_id
_entity_poly.type
_entity_poly.pdbx_seq_one_letter_code
_entity_poly.pdbx_strand_id
1 'polypeptide(L)'
;MSIFRFPLLVWLGIGILITSLGIRQSFGIFMMPISDHFQTGREFFSFAIALQNLLFGAFQPFIGMAADKFGSKRIIFLGALSYALGLYLTSITTEASMLYVSLGALVGLGLSATSYVIILGAVAKVVPAEHAAKAFGLTTAAGSFGMFAVIPGAQWLLMDFGWQQAMQVFAVSCTVIMALSMFMKTAQGNQTNVQNGQDDLTLGQAIKEAFHHRGYWLIHAGFFVCGFHVMFIATHLPSYLADKHLPASSAAMALAYVGIFNIFGSYFWGVMGDRFNKRYVMSALYLMRTVVIAGFVTLPITENTAAIFGAAIGFCWLGTVPLTSGLVRQIFGARYLSTLYGLVFFTHQVGSFLGAWAGGRIYDYYGSYEPIWWSTVVLAFIAALLHIPINDKPVARLATA
;
A
#
# COMPACT_ATOMS: atom_id res chain seq x y z
N MET A 1 -4.29 -13.01 26.03
CA MET A 1 -3.04 -13.59 25.54
C MET A 1 -2.03 -12.46 25.39
N SER A 2 -0.84 -12.55 25.98
CA SER A 2 0.20 -11.52 25.77
C SER A 2 0.67 -11.53 24.31
N ILE A 3 1.14 -10.39 23.78
CA ILE A 3 1.63 -10.23 22.40
C ILE A 3 2.69 -11.32 22.06
N PHE A 4 3.49 -11.72 23.01
CA PHE A 4 4.56 -12.73 22.84
C PHE A 4 4.06 -14.19 22.69
N ARG A 5 2.78 -14.46 22.82
CA ARG A 5 2.20 -15.83 22.71
C ARG A 5 1.45 -16.08 21.39
N PHE A 6 1.61 -15.22 20.38
CA PHE A 6 1.05 -15.51 19.08
C PHE A 6 1.76 -16.69 18.38
N PRO A 7 1.04 -17.45 17.54
CA PRO A 7 1.63 -18.53 16.74
C PRO A 7 2.83 -18.04 15.93
N LEU A 8 3.82 -18.90 15.74
CA LEU A 8 5.05 -18.61 14.96
C LEU A 8 4.72 -17.98 13.59
N LEU A 9 3.64 -18.41 12.95
CA LEU A 9 3.22 -17.90 11.63
C LEU A 9 2.99 -16.38 11.62
N VAL A 10 2.50 -15.79 12.73
CA VAL A 10 2.33 -14.33 12.85
C VAL A 10 3.69 -13.62 12.77
N TRP A 11 4.69 -14.13 13.47
CA TRP A 11 6.05 -13.57 13.48
C TRP A 11 6.76 -13.73 12.14
N LEU A 12 6.56 -14.89 11.49
CA LEU A 12 7.05 -15.10 10.12
C LEU A 12 6.40 -14.12 9.14
N GLY A 13 5.09 -13.89 9.25
CA GLY A 13 4.38 -12.92 8.44
C GLY A 13 4.86 -11.49 8.66
N ILE A 14 5.16 -11.12 9.90
CA ILE A 14 5.75 -9.82 10.27
C ILE A 14 7.09 -9.63 9.55
N GLY A 15 8.00 -10.61 9.65
CA GLY A 15 9.30 -10.55 8.98
C GLY A 15 9.18 -10.41 7.45
N ILE A 16 8.25 -11.15 6.83
CA ILE A 16 7.98 -11.06 5.39
C ILE A 16 7.50 -9.64 5.01
N LEU A 17 6.55 -9.08 5.76
CA LEU A 17 6.01 -7.74 5.46
C LEU A 17 7.00 -6.62 5.70
N ILE A 18 7.83 -6.70 6.75
CA ILE A 18 8.91 -5.73 7.00
C ILE A 18 9.83 -5.67 5.78
N THR A 19 10.29 -6.84 5.31
CA THR A 19 11.22 -6.92 4.18
C THR A 19 10.55 -6.49 2.87
N SER A 20 9.43 -7.11 2.52
CA SER A 20 8.76 -6.90 1.23
C SER A 20 8.27 -5.45 1.06
N LEU A 21 7.53 -4.93 2.05
CA LEU A 21 6.96 -3.58 1.95
C LEU A 21 7.99 -2.50 2.25
N GLY A 22 8.98 -2.78 3.09
CA GLY A 22 10.11 -1.87 3.33
C GLY A 22 10.90 -1.60 2.04
N ILE A 23 11.26 -2.65 1.30
CA ILE A 23 11.94 -2.53 0.00
C ILE A 23 11.04 -1.76 -0.98
N ARG A 24 9.75 -2.11 -1.10
CA ARG A 24 8.83 -1.42 -2.00
C ARG A 24 8.77 0.09 -1.76
N GLN A 25 8.73 0.51 -0.52
CA GLN A 25 8.56 1.91 -0.16
C GLN A 25 9.86 2.73 -0.30
N SER A 26 11.00 2.07 -0.51
CA SER A 26 12.28 2.75 -0.75
C SER A 26 12.53 3.10 -2.21
N PHE A 27 11.74 2.63 -3.17
CA PHE A 27 12.04 2.83 -4.59
C PHE A 27 12.14 4.30 -5.01
N GLY A 28 11.42 5.21 -4.36
CA GLY A 28 11.45 6.63 -4.69
C GLY A 28 12.84 7.27 -4.58
N ILE A 29 13.70 6.81 -3.65
CA ILE A 29 15.07 7.34 -3.49
C ILE A 29 15.99 6.95 -4.66
N PHE A 30 15.65 5.91 -5.42
CA PHE A 30 16.43 5.43 -6.56
C PHE A 30 16.05 6.10 -7.89
N MET A 31 14.99 6.91 -7.92
CA MET A 31 14.53 7.55 -9.16
C MET A 31 15.62 8.36 -9.83
N MET A 32 16.23 9.31 -9.14
CA MET A 32 17.25 10.18 -9.72
C MET A 32 18.48 9.37 -10.16
N PRO A 33 19.12 8.55 -9.30
CA PRO A 33 20.30 7.78 -9.69
C PRO A 33 20.09 6.85 -10.89
N ILE A 34 18.90 6.24 -11.01
CA ILE A 34 18.57 5.33 -12.12
C ILE A 34 18.27 6.13 -13.39
N SER A 35 17.48 7.22 -13.29
CA SER A 35 17.17 8.07 -14.43
C SER A 35 18.44 8.72 -15.01
N ASP A 36 19.33 9.19 -14.14
CA ASP A 36 20.62 9.79 -14.55
C ASP A 36 21.53 8.75 -15.22
N HIS A 37 21.58 7.51 -14.69
CA HIS A 37 22.37 6.43 -15.29
C HIS A 37 21.93 6.09 -16.72
N PHE A 38 20.63 6.02 -16.96
CA PHE A 38 20.07 5.69 -18.29
C PHE A 38 19.83 6.92 -19.17
N GLN A 39 20.13 8.12 -18.68
CA GLN A 39 19.87 9.38 -19.38
C GLN A 39 18.40 9.51 -19.82
N THR A 40 17.47 9.12 -18.94
CA THR A 40 16.04 9.14 -19.18
C THR A 40 15.34 10.18 -18.29
N GLY A 41 14.14 10.60 -18.68
CA GLY A 41 13.27 11.43 -17.82
C GLY A 41 12.75 10.66 -16.61
N ARG A 42 12.16 11.40 -15.68
CA ARG A 42 11.53 10.84 -14.46
C ARG A 42 10.28 10.03 -14.77
N GLU A 43 9.61 10.34 -15.88
CA GLU A 43 8.47 9.56 -16.38
C GLU A 43 8.84 8.10 -16.58
N PHE A 44 10.03 7.83 -17.11
CA PHE A 44 10.45 6.48 -17.45
C PHE A 44 10.53 5.56 -16.22
N PHE A 45 11.23 6.01 -15.18
CA PHE A 45 11.31 5.26 -13.92
C PHE A 45 9.94 5.18 -13.21
N SER A 46 9.24 6.29 -13.15
CA SER A 46 7.96 6.34 -12.47
C SER A 46 6.87 5.50 -13.16
N PHE A 47 6.95 5.30 -14.50
CA PHE A 47 6.10 4.37 -15.20
C PHE A 47 6.38 2.91 -14.82
N ALA A 48 7.64 2.53 -14.60
CA ALA A 48 7.96 1.19 -14.08
C ALA A 48 7.33 0.96 -12.70
N ILE A 49 7.42 1.96 -11.80
CA ILE A 49 6.75 1.92 -10.49
C ILE A 49 5.22 1.91 -10.63
N ALA A 50 4.68 2.66 -11.57
CA ALA A 50 3.24 2.66 -11.86
C ALA A 50 2.77 1.26 -12.31
N LEU A 51 3.46 0.67 -13.28
CA LEU A 51 3.19 -0.70 -13.76
C LEU A 51 3.28 -1.72 -12.64
N GLN A 52 4.30 -1.61 -11.77
CA GLN A 52 4.45 -2.45 -10.56
C GLN A 52 3.18 -2.41 -9.71
N ASN A 53 2.65 -1.23 -9.43
CA ASN A 53 1.47 -1.07 -8.57
C ASN A 53 0.20 -1.59 -9.25
N LEU A 54 0.04 -1.37 -10.54
CA LEU A 54 -1.11 -1.88 -11.29
C LEU A 54 -1.12 -3.42 -11.29
N LEU A 55 0.01 -4.05 -11.60
CA LEU A 55 0.13 -5.50 -11.61
C LEU A 55 0.00 -6.09 -10.20
N PHE A 56 0.59 -5.44 -9.18
CA PHE A 56 0.38 -5.79 -7.79
C PHE A 56 -1.11 -5.89 -7.44
N GLY A 57 -1.92 -4.91 -7.82
CA GLY A 57 -3.36 -4.93 -7.58
C GLY A 57 -4.13 -5.92 -8.44
N ALA A 58 -3.85 -5.96 -9.75
CA ALA A 58 -4.56 -6.79 -10.70
C ALA A 58 -4.37 -8.29 -10.42
N PHE A 59 -3.19 -8.70 -9.99
CA PHE A 59 -2.89 -10.11 -9.71
C PHE A 59 -3.27 -10.56 -8.31
N GLN A 60 -3.59 -9.66 -7.38
CA GLN A 60 -3.96 -10.05 -6.01
C GLN A 60 -5.09 -11.09 -5.91
N PRO A 61 -6.22 -10.97 -6.62
CA PRO A 61 -7.28 -11.98 -6.54
C PRO A 61 -6.82 -13.35 -7.02
N PHE A 62 -6.06 -13.42 -8.12
CA PHE A 62 -5.55 -14.66 -8.68
C PHE A 62 -4.53 -15.32 -7.76
N ILE A 63 -3.64 -14.54 -7.19
CA ILE A 63 -2.63 -14.98 -6.22
C ILE A 63 -3.31 -15.45 -4.92
N GLY A 64 -4.36 -14.77 -4.47
CA GLY A 64 -5.18 -15.20 -3.33
C GLY A 64 -5.82 -16.58 -3.56
N MET A 65 -6.47 -16.77 -4.71
CA MET A 65 -7.04 -18.07 -5.10
C MET A 65 -5.97 -19.17 -5.20
N ALA A 66 -4.80 -18.83 -5.76
CA ALA A 66 -3.68 -19.77 -5.83
C ALA A 66 -3.15 -20.13 -4.43
N ALA A 67 -3.09 -19.16 -3.50
CA ALA A 67 -2.67 -19.41 -2.12
C ALA A 67 -3.66 -20.31 -1.36
N ASP A 68 -4.96 -20.18 -1.63
CA ASP A 68 -5.97 -21.06 -1.04
C ASP A 68 -5.90 -22.48 -1.61
N LYS A 69 -5.62 -22.64 -2.91
CA LYS A 69 -5.53 -23.93 -3.58
C LYS A 69 -4.19 -24.65 -3.33
N PHE A 70 -3.08 -23.96 -3.42
CA PHE A 70 -1.73 -24.55 -3.38
C PHE A 70 -0.99 -24.32 -2.07
N GLY A 71 -1.58 -23.52 -1.16
CA GLY A 71 -1.03 -23.15 0.14
C GLY A 71 -0.17 -21.87 0.09
N SER A 72 -0.34 -21.02 1.09
CA SER A 72 0.36 -19.71 1.19
C SER A 72 1.89 -19.84 1.15
N LYS A 73 2.46 -20.91 1.74
CA LYS A 73 3.89 -21.20 1.71
C LYS A 73 4.50 -21.15 0.31
N ARG A 74 3.92 -21.92 -0.63
CA ARG A 74 4.42 -22.04 -2.01
C ARG A 74 4.27 -20.72 -2.77
N ILE A 75 3.16 -20.06 -2.58
CA ILE A 75 2.83 -18.82 -3.28
C ILE A 75 3.75 -17.68 -2.82
N ILE A 76 4.00 -17.55 -1.51
CA ILE A 76 4.94 -16.57 -0.97
C ILE A 76 6.36 -16.86 -1.46
N PHE A 77 6.77 -18.13 -1.48
CA PHE A 77 8.11 -18.51 -1.98
C PHE A 77 8.30 -18.10 -3.45
N LEU A 78 7.35 -18.47 -4.33
CA LEU A 78 7.41 -18.11 -5.75
C LEU A 78 7.33 -16.59 -5.97
N GLY A 79 6.51 -15.90 -5.18
CA GLY A 79 6.44 -14.44 -5.20
C GLY A 79 7.76 -13.79 -4.78
N ALA A 80 8.39 -14.28 -3.72
CA ALA A 80 9.68 -13.79 -3.27
C ALA A 80 10.79 -14.08 -4.30
N LEU A 81 10.73 -15.23 -4.99
CA LEU A 81 11.63 -15.54 -6.10
C LEU A 81 11.45 -14.58 -7.27
N SER A 82 10.21 -14.29 -7.68
CA SER A 82 9.91 -13.29 -8.71
C SER A 82 10.42 -11.90 -8.31
N TYR A 83 10.23 -11.52 -7.04
CA TYR A 83 10.70 -10.25 -6.50
C TYR A 83 12.23 -10.17 -6.53
N ALA A 84 12.92 -11.20 -6.03
CA ALA A 84 14.39 -11.29 -6.07
C ALA A 84 14.94 -11.23 -7.49
N LEU A 85 14.33 -11.98 -8.42
CA LEU A 85 14.71 -11.98 -9.82
C LEU A 85 14.52 -10.59 -10.46
N GLY A 86 13.38 -9.94 -10.20
CA GLY A 86 13.12 -8.59 -10.68
C GLY A 86 14.16 -7.58 -10.20
N LEU A 87 14.49 -7.58 -8.90
CA LEU A 87 15.50 -6.70 -8.33
C LEU A 87 16.93 -7.00 -8.87
N TYR A 88 17.28 -8.29 -8.99
CA TYR A 88 18.55 -8.67 -9.55
C TYR A 88 18.70 -8.25 -11.02
N LEU A 89 17.69 -8.51 -11.86
CA LEU A 89 17.68 -8.08 -13.27
C LEU A 89 17.73 -6.55 -13.38
N THR A 90 17.05 -5.83 -12.48
CA THR A 90 17.17 -4.36 -12.40
C THR A 90 18.62 -3.95 -12.17
N SER A 91 19.35 -4.63 -11.29
CA SER A 91 20.73 -4.27 -10.92
C SER A 91 21.77 -4.47 -12.05
N ILE A 92 21.51 -5.38 -12.96
CA ILE A 92 22.44 -5.73 -14.05
C ILE A 92 22.00 -5.25 -15.42
N THR A 93 20.84 -4.59 -15.52
CA THR A 93 20.34 -4.14 -16.81
C THR A 93 21.18 -3.01 -17.39
N THR A 94 21.38 -3.06 -18.68
CA THR A 94 22.05 -2.02 -19.46
C THR A 94 21.06 -1.19 -20.30
N GLU A 95 19.81 -1.65 -20.39
CA GLU A 95 18.76 -0.98 -21.15
C GLU A 95 17.64 -0.50 -20.25
N ALA A 96 17.29 0.78 -20.35
CA ALA A 96 16.22 1.38 -19.55
C ALA A 96 14.87 0.63 -19.68
N SER A 97 14.52 0.16 -20.90
CA SER A 97 13.27 -0.55 -21.20
C SER A 97 13.07 -1.81 -20.35
N MET A 98 14.17 -2.46 -19.93
CA MET A 98 14.13 -3.63 -19.06
C MET A 98 13.58 -3.34 -17.66
N LEU A 99 13.58 -2.07 -17.22
CA LEU A 99 12.96 -1.67 -15.95
C LEU A 99 11.45 -1.97 -15.91
N TYR A 100 10.78 -1.92 -17.06
CA TYR A 100 9.35 -2.25 -17.12
C TYR A 100 9.09 -3.73 -16.83
N VAL A 101 9.99 -4.60 -17.28
CA VAL A 101 9.89 -6.05 -17.02
C VAL A 101 10.41 -6.37 -15.62
N SER A 102 11.59 -5.88 -15.27
CA SER A 102 12.27 -6.24 -14.02
C SER A 102 11.62 -5.57 -12.82
N LEU A 103 11.61 -4.24 -12.74
CA LEU A 103 11.07 -3.48 -11.62
C LEU A 103 9.54 -3.35 -11.70
N GLY A 104 8.97 -3.26 -12.90
CA GLY A 104 7.53 -3.19 -13.11
C GLY A 104 6.84 -4.53 -12.94
N ALA A 105 7.07 -5.48 -13.85
CA ALA A 105 6.29 -6.71 -13.90
C ALA A 105 6.71 -7.74 -12.85
N LEU A 106 7.99 -8.12 -12.80
CA LEU A 106 8.45 -9.18 -11.89
C LEU A 106 8.33 -8.78 -10.42
N VAL A 107 8.70 -7.55 -10.07
CA VAL A 107 8.54 -7.04 -8.70
C VAL A 107 7.05 -6.87 -8.37
N GLY A 108 6.22 -6.37 -9.30
CA GLY A 108 4.78 -6.24 -9.11
C GLY A 108 4.08 -7.57 -8.83
N LEU A 109 4.42 -8.62 -9.58
CA LEU A 109 3.96 -9.98 -9.35
C LEU A 109 4.47 -10.53 -8.01
N GLY A 110 5.74 -10.30 -7.67
CA GLY A 110 6.32 -10.69 -6.39
C GLY A 110 5.59 -10.06 -5.21
N LEU A 111 5.29 -8.76 -5.29
CA LEU A 111 4.54 -8.03 -4.28
C LEU A 111 3.11 -8.55 -4.09
N SER A 112 2.42 -8.97 -5.14
CA SER A 112 1.06 -9.51 -5.02
C SER A 112 1.03 -10.78 -4.14
N ALA A 113 2.11 -11.55 -4.13
CA ALA A 113 2.24 -12.77 -3.34
C ALA A 113 2.84 -12.56 -1.93
N THR A 114 3.57 -11.46 -1.71
CA THR A 114 4.28 -11.18 -0.44
C THR A 114 3.66 -10.03 0.35
N SER A 115 2.41 -9.68 0.05
CA SER A 115 1.67 -8.55 0.64
C SER A 115 0.72 -8.96 1.77
N TYR A 116 0.05 -7.95 2.32
CA TYR A 116 -0.91 -8.12 3.41
C TYR A 116 -1.98 -9.18 3.14
N VAL A 117 -2.52 -9.25 1.93
CA VAL A 117 -3.67 -10.14 1.63
C VAL A 117 -3.33 -11.59 1.91
N ILE A 118 -2.18 -12.04 1.43
CA ILE A 118 -1.74 -13.44 1.60
C ILE A 118 -1.34 -13.72 3.04
N ILE A 119 -0.59 -12.79 3.66
CA ILE A 119 -0.12 -12.95 5.05
C ILE A 119 -1.29 -12.93 6.03
N LEU A 120 -2.21 -11.96 5.92
CA LEU A 120 -3.38 -11.88 6.80
C LEU A 120 -4.32 -13.08 6.60
N GLY A 121 -4.48 -13.54 5.35
CA GLY A 121 -5.22 -14.77 5.06
C GLY A 121 -4.61 -16.01 5.72
N ALA A 122 -3.27 -16.11 5.75
CA ALA A 122 -2.58 -17.19 6.45
C ALA A 122 -2.71 -17.07 7.97
N VAL A 123 -2.58 -15.86 8.53
CA VAL A 123 -2.75 -15.55 9.96
C VAL A 123 -4.17 -15.88 10.43
N ALA A 124 -5.18 -15.54 9.63
CA ALA A 124 -6.59 -15.83 9.94
C ALA A 124 -6.88 -17.32 10.16
N LYS A 125 -6.12 -18.21 9.49
CA LYS A 125 -6.29 -19.67 9.59
C LYS A 125 -5.71 -20.28 10.89
N VAL A 126 -4.86 -19.55 11.62
CA VAL A 126 -4.14 -20.08 12.80
C VAL A 126 -4.39 -19.31 14.09
N VAL A 127 -4.98 -18.12 14.02
CA VAL A 127 -5.28 -17.28 15.19
C VAL A 127 -6.76 -17.39 15.53
N PRO A 128 -7.12 -17.69 16.81
CA PRO A 128 -8.50 -17.69 17.25
C PRO A 128 -9.20 -16.35 17.01
N ALA A 129 -10.50 -16.38 16.67
CA ALA A 129 -11.27 -15.19 16.30
C ALA A 129 -11.20 -14.06 17.36
N GLU A 130 -11.17 -14.41 18.64
CA GLU A 130 -11.05 -13.46 19.76
C GLU A 130 -9.73 -12.68 19.79
N HIS A 131 -8.69 -13.19 19.13
CA HIS A 131 -7.35 -12.58 19.05
C HIS A 131 -7.00 -12.08 17.64
N ALA A 132 -7.86 -12.33 16.66
CA ALA A 132 -7.60 -12.01 15.25
C ALA A 132 -7.33 -10.52 15.02
N ALA A 133 -8.11 -9.63 15.64
CA ALA A 133 -7.94 -8.18 15.51
C ALA A 133 -6.55 -7.71 15.98
N LYS A 134 -6.06 -8.25 17.12
CA LYS A 134 -4.71 -7.91 17.64
C LYS A 134 -3.61 -8.43 16.73
N ALA A 135 -3.75 -9.67 16.24
CA ALA A 135 -2.78 -10.28 15.32
C ALA A 135 -2.72 -9.51 13.98
N PHE A 136 -3.88 -9.15 13.43
CA PHE A 136 -3.96 -8.36 12.20
C PHE A 136 -3.37 -6.96 12.36
N GLY A 137 -3.69 -6.28 13.47
CA GLY A 137 -3.13 -4.97 13.78
C GLY A 137 -1.61 -5.01 13.88
N LEU A 138 -1.05 -5.98 14.60
CA LEU A 138 0.40 -6.16 14.74
C LEU A 138 1.05 -6.49 13.38
N THR A 139 0.45 -7.38 12.61
CA THR A 139 0.96 -7.78 11.29
C THR A 139 0.90 -6.61 10.30
N THR A 140 -0.13 -5.78 10.36
CA THR A 140 -0.25 -4.58 9.51
C THR A 140 0.76 -3.50 9.89
N ALA A 141 0.98 -3.29 11.20
CA ALA A 141 2.00 -2.36 11.69
C ALA A 141 3.42 -2.74 11.24
N ALA A 142 3.68 -4.03 11.00
CA ALA A 142 4.98 -4.51 10.53
C ALA A 142 5.39 -3.91 9.18
N GLY A 143 4.46 -3.77 8.22
CA GLY A 143 4.78 -3.12 6.94
C GLY A 143 5.15 -1.65 7.07
N SER A 144 4.49 -0.94 7.99
CA SER A 144 4.81 0.46 8.31
C SER A 144 6.16 0.57 9.02
N PHE A 145 6.46 -0.36 9.91
CA PHE A 145 7.78 -0.45 10.55
C PHE A 145 8.86 -0.78 9.51
N GLY A 146 8.56 -1.65 8.53
CA GLY A 146 9.46 -1.93 7.40
C GLY A 146 9.83 -0.66 6.63
N MET A 147 8.87 0.21 6.35
CA MET A 147 9.12 1.51 5.74
C MET A 147 10.08 2.36 6.59
N PHE A 148 9.84 2.45 7.89
CA PHE A 148 10.71 3.19 8.82
C PHE A 148 12.13 2.63 8.88
N ALA A 149 12.29 1.30 8.94
CA ALA A 149 13.58 0.65 9.14
C ALA A 149 14.39 0.52 7.84
N VAL A 150 13.74 0.19 6.72
CA VAL A 150 14.43 -0.14 5.46
C VAL A 150 14.87 1.11 4.69
N ILE A 151 14.08 2.19 4.69
CA ILE A 151 14.40 3.36 3.87
C ILE A 151 15.72 4.04 4.26
N PRO A 152 16.04 4.28 5.54
CA PRO A 152 17.36 4.82 5.91
C PRO A 152 18.51 3.88 5.54
N GLY A 153 18.33 2.57 5.69
CA GLY A 153 19.31 1.57 5.25
C GLY A 153 19.48 1.55 3.73
N ALA A 154 18.38 1.69 2.98
CA ALA A 154 18.42 1.80 1.53
C ALA A 154 19.15 3.06 1.06
N GLN A 155 18.96 4.18 1.75
CA GLN A 155 19.66 5.43 1.47
C GLN A 155 21.16 5.31 1.74
N TRP A 156 21.54 4.66 2.85
CA TRP A 156 22.94 4.38 3.13
C TRP A 156 23.59 3.50 2.05
N LEU A 157 22.92 2.38 1.68
CA LEU A 157 23.40 1.52 0.59
C LEU A 157 23.56 2.27 -0.73
N LEU A 158 22.62 3.13 -1.05
CA LEU A 158 22.65 3.94 -2.27
C LEU A 158 23.85 4.89 -2.30
N MET A 159 24.15 5.55 -1.16
CA MET A 159 25.22 6.54 -1.07
C MET A 159 26.61 5.90 -1.10
N ASP A 160 26.79 4.77 -0.40
CA ASP A 160 28.11 4.16 -0.23
C ASP A 160 28.46 3.18 -1.36
N PHE A 161 27.44 2.51 -1.94
CA PHE A 161 27.68 1.42 -2.90
C PHE A 161 26.99 1.65 -4.27
N GLY A 162 26.14 2.65 -4.39
CA GLY A 162 25.36 2.91 -5.61
C GLY A 162 24.10 2.06 -5.74
N TRP A 163 23.28 2.41 -6.75
CA TRP A 163 21.96 1.82 -6.90
C TRP A 163 21.99 0.34 -7.34
N GLN A 164 22.95 -0.07 -8.17
CA GLN A 164 23.06 -1.47 -8.62
C GLN A 164 23.30 -2.41 -7.44
N GLN A 165 24.26 -2.10 -6.58
CA GLN A 165 24.57 -2.91 -5.42
C GLN A 165 23.44 -2.88 -4.38
N ALA A 166 22.79 -1.74 -4.19
CA ALA A 166 21.61 -1.66 -3.34
C ALA A 166 20.48 -2.60 -3.83
N MET A 167 20.22 -2.67 -5.14
CA MET A 167 19.25 -3.60 -5.73
C MET A 167 19.66 -5.06 -5.54
N GLN A 168 20.96 -5.38 -5.63
CA GLN A 168 21.49 -6.73 -5.35
C GLN A 168 21.27 -7.12 -3.88
N VAL A 169 21.55 -6.21 -2.95
CA VAL A 169 21.29 -6.42 -1.52
C VAL A 169 19.81 -6.66 -1.26
N PHE A 170 18.94 -5.92 -1.93
CA PHE A 170 17.48 -6.15 -1.84
C PHE A 170 17.09 -7.50 -2.44
N ALA A 171 17.66 -7.91 -3.57
CA ALA A 171 17.43 -9.22 -4.15
C ALA A 171 17.85 -10.36 -3.18
N VAL A 172 19.02 -10.21 -2.54
CA VAL A 172 19.46 -11.13 -1.49
C VAL A 172 18.52 -11.09 -0.28
N SER A 173 18.05 -9.91 0.14
CA SER A 173 17.08 -9.80 1.24
C SER A 173 15.78 -10.54 0.97
N CYS A 174 15.35 -10.69 -0.29
CA CYS A 174 14.19 -11.51 -0.65
C CYS A 174 14.40 -13.02 -0.33
N THR A 175 15.67 -13.50 -0.21
CA THR A 175 15.94 -14.88 0.26
C THR A 175 15.47 -15.09 1.69
N VAL A 176 15.46 -14.03 2.52
CA VAL A 176 14.88 -14.06 3.87
C VAL A 176 13.39 -14.35 3.78
N ILE A 177 12.66 -13.70 2.84
CA ILE A 177 11.24 -13.98 2.61
C ILE A 177 11.03 -15.44 2.19
N MET A 178 11.87 -15.95 1.28
CA MET A 178 11.83 -17.36 0.86
C MET A 178 12.06 -18.29 2.05
N ALA A 179 13.10 -18.05 2.86
CA ALA A 179 13.40 -18.84 4.05
C ALA A 179 12.25 -18.80 5.07
N LEU A 180 11.75 -17.62 5.40
CA LEU A 180 10.62 -17.47 6.34
C LEU A 180 9.37 -18.21 5.84
N SER A 181 9.09 -18.17 4.52
CA SER A 181 7.97 -18.87 3.93
C SER A 181 8.06 -20.40 4.08
N MET A 182 9.27 -20.97 4.09
CA MET A 182 9.46 -22.41 4.25
C MET A 182 9.00 -22.91 5.61
N PHE A 183 9.07 -22.08 6.64
CA PHE A 183 8.61 -22.41 8.00
C PHE A 183 7.11 -22.14 8.21
N MET A 184 6.42 -21.52 7.25
CA MET A 184 4.98 -21.36 7.32
C MET A 184 4.30 -22.72 7.14
N LYS A 185 3.70 -23.25 8.21
CA LYS A 185 2.89 -24.46 8.12
C LYS A 185 1.66 -24.15 7.28
N THR A 186 1.42 -24.93 6.24
CA THR A 186 0.19 -24.89 5.46
C THR A 186 -0.91 -25.45 6.37
N ALA A 187 -1.63 -24.61 7.07
CA ALA A 187 -2.89 -25.04 7.64
C ALA A 187 -3.79 -25.36 6.42
N GLN A 188 -4.03 -26.65 6.17
CA GLN A 188 -5.16 -27.06 5.35
C GLN A 188 -6.38 -26.53 6.10
N GLY A 189 -6.88 -25.39 5.65
CA GLY A 189 -8.04 -24.77 6.27
C GLY A 189 -9.22 -25.69 6.04
N ASN A 190 -9.77 -26.24 7.10
CA ASN A 190 -11.20 -26.38 7.15
C ASN A 190 -11.76 -25.01 6.73
N GLN A 191 -12.37 -24.96 5.58
CA GLN A 191 -13.29 -23.86 5.27
C GLN A 191 -14.28 -23.89 6.45
N THR A 192 -14.05 -23.03 7.43
CA THR A 192 -15.10 -22.70 8.36
C THR A 192 -16.16 -22.10 7.47
N ASN A 193 -17.12 -22.93 7.10
CA ASN A 193 -18.41 -22.50 6.63
C ASN A 193 -18.85 -21.43 7.59
N VAL A 194 -18.74 -20.17 7.18
CA VAL A 194 -19.52 -19.10 7.78
C VAL A 194 -20.94 -19.36 7.30
N GLN A 195 -21.50 -20.47 7.82
CA GLN A 195 -22.91 -20.69 7.90
C GLN A 195 -23.38 -19.78 9.03
N ASN A 196 -23.92 -18.65 8.66
CA ASN A 196 -24.98 -18.06 9.45
C ASN A 196 -25.82 -17.14 8.58
N GLY A 197 -27.05 -17.56 8.37
CA GLY A 197 -28.20 -16.71 8.03
C GLY A 197 -28.50 -16.67 6.52
N GLN A 198 -29.55 -17.30 6.17
CA GLN A 198 -30.64 -17.03 5.20
C GLN A 198 -30.46 -15.95 4.10
N ASP A 199 -29.26 -15.71 3.60
CA ASP A 199 -29.06 -14.89 2.41
C ASP A 199 -28.69 -15.83 1.25
N ASP A 200 -29.67 -16.17 0.41
CA ASP A 200 -29.47 -16.90 -0.86
C ASP A 200 -28.75 -16.08 -1.93
N LEU A 201 -28.11 -14.97 -1.51
CA LEU A 201 -27.40 -14.06 -2.41
C LEU A 201 -26.17 -14.74 -3.01
N THR A 202 -26.13 -14.84 -4.33
CA THR A 202 -24.93 -15.28 -5.06
C THR A 202 -23.89 -14.16 -5.15
N LEU A 203 -22.62 -14.53 -5.39
CA LEU A 203 -21.54 -13.55 -5.57
C LEU A 203 -21.86 -12.54 -6.69
N GLY A 204 -22.43 -13.00 -7.82
CA GLY A 204 -22.80 -12.14 -8.93
C GLY A 204 -23.88 -11.11 -8.55
N GLN A 205 -24.85 -11.52 -7.74
CA GLN A 205 -25.89 -10.64 -7.22
C GLN A 205 -25.32 -9.61 -6.23
N ALA A 206 -24.39 -10.03 -5.35
CA ALA A 206 -23.73 -9.12 -4.42
C ALA A 206 -22.91 -8.04 -5.14
N ILE A 207 -22.17 -8.44 -6.19
CA ILE A 207 -21.44 -7.49 -7.04
C ILE A 207 -22.41 -6.54 -7.75
N LYS A 208 -23.48 -7.06 -8.33
CA LYS A 208 -24.50 -6.26 -9.00
C LYS A 208 -25.16 -5.27 -8.04
N GLU A 209 -25.52 -5.70 -6.82
CA GLU A 209 -26.09 -4.81 -5.77
C GLU A 209 -25.10 -3.70 -5.41
N ALA A 210 -23.82 -4.05 -5.19
CA ALA A 210 -22.80 -3.05 -4.85
C ALA A 210 -22.60 -2.01 -5.96
N PHE A 211 -22.54 -2.43 -7.22
CA PHE A 211 -22.38 -1.51 -8.36
C PHE A 211 -23.61 -0.62 -8.62
N HIS A 212 -24.80 -0.99 -8.15
CA HIS A 212 -26.00 -0.14 -8.19
C HIS A 212 -26.05 0.83 -6.98
N HIS A 213 -25.24 0.64 -5.96
CA HIS A 213 -25.25 1.48 -4.78
C HIS A 213 -24.34 2.71 -4.97
N ARG A 214 -24.92 3.91 -4.99
CA ARG A 214 -24.17 5.17 -5.18
C ARG A 214 -22.99 5.33 -4.21
N GLY A 215 -23.17 4.95 -2.94
CA GLY A 215 -22.12 5.02 -1.92
C GLY A 215 -20.91 4.17 -2.26
N TYR A 216 -21.08 3.05 -2.96
CA TYR A 216 -19.97 2.20 -3.37
C TYR A 216 -19.04 2.91 -4.36
N TRP A 217 -19.57 3.60 -5.35
CA TRP A 217 -18.80 4.40 -6.30
C TRP A 217 -18.08 5.58 -5.63
N LEU A 218 -18.70 6.20 -4.63
CA LEU A 218 -18.07 7.26 -3.84
C LEU A 218 -16.89 6.72 -3.02
N ILE A 219 -17.01 5.50 -2.46
CA ILE A 219 -15.92 4.80 -1.78
C ILE A 219 -14.79 4.50 -2.78
N HIS A 220 -15.09 4.00 -3.97
CA HIS A 220 -14.10 3.78 -5.03
C HIS A 220 -13.35 5.07 -5.38
N ALA A 221 -14.07 6.15 -5.63
CA ALA A 221 -13.47 7.45 -5.99
C ALA A 221 -12.55 7.99 -4.87
N GLY A 222 -12.99 7.92 -3.61
CA GLY A 222 -12.16 8.32 -2.48
C GLY A 222 -10.93 7.46 -2.31
N PHE A 223 -11.05 6.14 -2.46
CA PHE A 223 -9.91 5.23 -2.30
C PHE A 223 -8.93 5.27 -3.48
N PHE A 224 -9.41 5.61 -4.68
CA PHE A 224 -8.57 5.98 -5.82
C PHE A 224 -7.65 7.15 -5.47
N VAL A 225 -8.20 8.23 -4.88
CA VAL A 225 -7.41 9.39 -4.45
C VAL A 225 -6.37 9.00 -3.39
N CYS A 226 -6.70 8.07 -2.48
CA CYS A 226 -5.72 7.54 -1.54
C CYS A 226 -4.52 6.93 -2.26
N GLY A 227 -4.77 6.04 -3.21
CA GLY A 227 -3.73 5.39 -4.01
C GLY A 227 -2.86 6.40 -4.75
N PHE A 228 -3.50 7.38 -5.38
CA PHE A 228 -2.81 8.47 -6.09
C PHE A 228 -1.83 9.20 -5.17
N HIS A 229 -2.27 9.65 -3.99
CA HIS A 229 -1.42 10.37 -3.04
C HIS A 229 -0.27 9.52 -2.52
N VAL A 230 -0.58 8.29 -2.09
CA VAL A 230 0.41 7.38 -1.50
C VAL A 230 1.55 7.13 -2.48
N MET A 231 1.23 6.84 -3.75
CA MET A 231 2.29 6.51 -4.70
C MET A 231 2.95 7.74 -5.32
N PHE A 232 2.23 8.84 -5.50
CA PHE A 232 2.88 10.10 -5.88
C PHE A 232 3.93 10.51 -4.83
N ILE A 233 3.54 10.58 -3.56
CA ILE A 233 4.45 11.02 -2.49
C ILE A 233 5.60 10.03 -2.30
N ALA A 234 5.34 8.72 -2.22
CA ALA A 234 6.38 7.71 -2.03
C ALA A 234 7.40 7.69 -3.17
N THR A 235 6.98 7.98 -4.40
CA THR A 235 7.83 7.92 -5.59
C THR A 235 8.58 9.23 -5.83
N HIS A 236 7.90 10.37 -5.65
CA HIS A 236 8.41 11.67 -6.12
C HIS A 236 8.89 12.60 -5.01
N LEU A 237 8.54 12.38 -3.73
CA LEU A 237 9.01 13.23 -2.63
C LEU A 237 10.53 13.31 -2.56
N PRO A 238 11.32 12.21 -2.72
CA PRO A 238 12.77 12.30 -2.72
C PRO A 238 13.32 13.22 -3.81
N SER A 239 12.83 13.06 -5.04
CA SER A 239 13.26 13.90 -6.18
C SER A 239 12.84 15.35 -6.01
N TYR A 240 11.63 15.59 -5.47
CA TYR A 240 11.16 16.94 -5.17
C TYR A 240 12.04 17.65 -4.13
N LEU A 241 12.44 16.95 -3.07
CA LEU A 241 13.32 17.53 -2.04
C LEU A 241 14.75 17.77 -2.59
N ALA A 242 15.24 16.87 -3.46
CA ALA A 242 16.51 17.07 -4.15
C ALA A 242 16.50 18.32 -5.06
N ASP A 243 15.39 18.57 -5.78
CA ASP A 243 15.21 19.81 -6.59
C ASP A 243 15.17 21.07 -5.74
N LYS A 244 14.86 20.96 -4.44
CA LYS A 244 14.93 22.04 -3.46
C LYS A 244 16.28 22.10 -2.75
N HIS A 245 17.29 21.39 -3.26
CA HIS A 245 18.67 21.34 -2.75
C HIS A 245 18.80 20.80 -1.32
N LEU A 246 17.84 19.98 -0.88
CA LEU A 246 17.93 19.32 0.42
C LEU A 246 18.79 18.04 0.34
N PRO A 247 19.51 17.69 1.41
CA PRO A 247 20.26 16.45 1.48
C PRO A 247 19.37 15.22 1.23
N ALA A 248 19.92 14.20 0.57
CA ALA A 248 19.18 12.96 0.31
C ALA A 248 18.73 12.25 1.60
N SER A 249 19.47 12.43 2.71
CA SER A 249 19.09 11.97 4.04
C SER A 249 17.77 12.55 4.53
N SER A 250 17.47 13.81 4.21
CA SER A 250 16.21 14.47 4.60
C SER A 250 15.00 13.81 3.92
N ALA A 251 15.15 13.40 2.65
CA ALA A 251 14.12 12.67 1.93
C ALA A 251 13.88 11.27 2.53
N ALA A 252 14.94 10.53 2.82
CA ALA A 252 14.85 9.22 3.46
C ALA A 252 14.21 9.32 4.85
N MET A 253 14.58 10.33 5.65
CA MET A 253 13.98 10.58 6.97
C MET A 253 12.51 10.98 6.88
N ALA A 254 12.12 11.83 5.94
CA ALA A 254 10.72 12.19 5.73
C ALA A 254 9.86 10.95 5.42
N LEU A 255 10.31 10.08 4.51
CA LEU A 255 9.64 8.81 4.21
C LEU A 255 9.65 7.83 5.39
N ALA A 256 10.74 7.78 6.17
CA ALA A 256 10.79 6.97 7.39
C ALA A 256 9.74 7.45 8.42
N TYR A 257 9.59 8.78 8.58
CA TYR A 257 8.54 9.35 9.43
C TYR A 257 7.14 9.01 8.92
N VAL A 258 6.91 8.97 7.61
CA VAL A 258 5.64 8.43 7.07
C VAL A 258 5.39 7.03 7.63
N GLY A 259 6.38 6.16 7.63
CA GLY A 259 6.25 4.77 8.13
C GLY A 259 5.89 4.72 9.61
N ILE A 260 6.66 5.36 10.48
CA ILE A 260 6.44 5.29 11.92
C ILE A 260 5.12 5.96 12.35
N PHE A 261 4.82 7.16 11.80
CA PHE A 261 3.58 7.86 12.14
C PHE A 261 2.33 7.19 11.54
N ASN A 262 2.48 6.40 10.48
CA ASN A 262 1.38 5.59 9.96
C ASN A 262 0.91 4.51 10.95
N ILE A 263 1.79 3.99 11.80
CA ILE A 263 1.39 3.02 12.85
C ILE A 263 0.38 3.69 13.80
N PHE A 264 0.74 4.87 14.30
CA PHE A 264 -0.13 5.63 15.21
C PHE A 264 -1.40 6.12 14.52
N GLY A 265 -1.26 6.64 13.30
CA GLY A 265 -2.38 7.16 12.52
C GLY A 265 -3.40 6.09 12.16
N SER A 266 -2.96 4.93 11.69
CA SER A 266 -3.88 3.83 11.33
C SER A 266 -4.67 3.34 12.54
N TYR A 267 -4.04 3.26 13.72
CA TYR A 267 -4.72 2.93 14.96
C TYR A 267 -5.74 4.01 15.36
N PHE A 268 -5.30 5.28 15.36
CA PHE A 268 -6.16 6.41 15.72
C PHE A 268 -7.41 6.49 14.84
N TRP A 269 -7.24 6.47 13.53
CA TRP A 269 -8.35 6.57 12.57
C TRP A 269 -9.27 5.35 12.62
N GLY A 270 -8.72 4.16 12.91
CA GLY A 270 -9.52 2.96 13.16
C GLY A 270 -10.43 3.13 14.37
N VAL A 271 -9.88 3.58 15.51
CA VAL A 271 -10.66 3.86 16.74
C VAL A 271 -11.70 4.95 16.51
N MET A 272 -11.35 6.01 15.76
CA MET A 272 -12.31 7.06 15.41
C MET A 272 -13.47 6.51 14.57
N GLY A 273 -13.18 5.61 13.62
CA GLY A 273 -14.20 4.95 12.81
C GLY A 273 -15.12 4.02 13.60
N ASP A 274 -14.66 3.48 14.74
CA ASP A 274 -15.51 2.68 15.64
C ASP A 274 -16.39 3.55 16.55
N ARG A 275 -15.91 4.75 16.89
CA ARG A 275 -16.63 5.68 17.80
C ARG A 275 -17.57 6.62 17.08
N PHE A 276 -17.25 7.00 15.87
CA PHE A 276 -17.97 7.99 15.08
C PHE A 276 -18.42 7.42 13.74
N ASN A 277 -19.29 8.14 13.04
CA ASN A 277 -19.74 7.76 11.73
C ASN A 277 -18.56 7.75 10.72
N LYS A 278 -18.28 6.57 10.15
CA LYS A 278 -17.10 6.33 9.30
C LYS A 278 -16.98 7.27 8.11
N ARG A 279 -18.09 7.67 7.49
CA ARG A 279 -18.09 8.60 6.35
C ARG A 279 -17.54 9.97 6.72
N TYR A 280 -17.93 10.50 7.88
CA TYR A 280 -17.44 11.78 8.37
C TYR A 280 -15.99 11.69 8.86
N VAL A 281 -15.59 10.57 9.46
CA VAL A 281 -14.19 10.32 9.83
C VAL A 281 -13.31 10.26 8.58
N MET A 282 -13.77 9.62 7.50
CA MET A 282 -13.08 9.61 6.20
C MET A 282 -12.96 11.02 5.62
N SER A 283 -14.05 11.78 5.64
CA SER A 283 -14.04 13.17 5.18
C SER A 283 -13.04 14.02 5.96
N ALA A 284 -13.03 13.90 7.31
CA ALA A 284 -12.10 14.61 8.18
C ALA A 284 -10.64 14.21 7.89
N LEU A 285 -10.35 12.92 7.66
CA LEU A 285 -9.02 12.44 7.30
C LEU A 285 -8.54 13.06 5.97
N TYR A 286 -9.39 13.09 4.94
CA TYR A 286 -9.02 13.69 3.65
C TYR A 286 -8.91 15.21 3.74
N LEU A 287 -9.74 15.87 4.55
CA LEU A 287 -9.58 17.31 4.82
C LEU A 287 -8.26 17.61 5.52
N MET A 288 -7.88 16.80 6.50
CA MET A 288 -6.57 16.90 7.14
C MET A 288 -5.43 16.71 6.13
N ARG A 289 -5.53 15.73 5.19
CA ARG A 289 -4.56 15.59 4.09
C ARG A 289 -4.48 16.85 3.23
N THR A 290 -5.64 17.44 2.90
CA THR A 290 -5.68 18.70 2.14
C THR A 290 -4.86 19.78 2.81
N VAL A 291 -5.08 19.99 4.12
CA VAL A 291 -4.35 21.00 4.91
C VAL A 291 -2.86 20.67 5.00
N VAL A 292 -2.51 19.41 5.25
CA VAL A 292 -1.10 18.97 5.36
C VAL A 292 -0.35 19.19 4.04
N ILE A 293 -0.94 18.77 2.92
CA ILE A 293 -0.30 18.90 1.60
C ILE A 293 -0.23 20.39 1.19
N ALA A 294 -1.32 21.14 1.35
CA ALA A 294 -1.34 22.58 1.04
C ALA A 294 -0.32 23.34 1.88
N GLY A 295 -0.24 23.06 3.18
CA GLY A 295 0.77 23.63 4.05
C GLY A 295 2.20 23.33 3.59
N PHE A 296 2.46 22.08 3.20
CA PHE A 296 3.77 21.68 2.70
C PHE A 296 4.17 22.42 1.42
N VAL A 297 3.23 22.60 0.48
CA VAL A 297 3.51 23.25 -0.81
C VAL A 297 3.68 24.76 -0.66
N THR A 298 3.01 25.40 0.30
CA THR A 298 3.02 26.86 0.50
C THR A 298 4.11 27.34 1.43
N LEU A 299 4.61 26.50 2.33
CA LEU A 299 5.67 26.85 3.27
C LEU A 299 7.07 26.70 2.62
N PRO A 300 8.08 27.41 3.13
CA PRO A 300 9.47 27.17 2.70
C PRO A 300 9.87 25.72 2.91
N ILE A 301 10.42 25.09 1.88
CA ILE A 301 10.87 23.68 1.95
C ILE A 301 12.24 23.65 2.62
N THR A 302 12.27 23.11 3.83
CA THR A 302 13.45 22.91 4.67
C THR A 302 13.47 21.46 5.17
N GLU A 303 14.55 21.01 5.77
CA GLU A 303 14.62 19.68 6.40
C GLU A 303 13.54 19.50 7.47
N ASN A 304 13.29 20.54 8.28
CA ASN A 304 12.25 20.50 9.31
C ASN A 304 10.84 20.42 8.71
N THR A 305 10.53 21.22 7.69
CA THR A 305 9.21 21.16 7.04
C THR A 305 8.99 19.84 6.32
N ALA A 306 10.03 19.24 5.73
CA ALA A 306 9.98 17.91 5.13
C ALA A 306 9.72 16.81 6.19
N ALA A 307 10.39 16.89 7.35
CA ALA A 307 10.20 15.97 8.47
C ALA A 307 8.79 16.09 9.07
N ILE A 308 8.30 17.30 9.29
CA ILE A 308 6.94 17.57 9.78
C ILE A 308 5.90 17.06 8.77
N PHE A 309 6.11 17.30 7.48
CA PHE A 309 5.26 16.77 6.42
C PHE A 309 5.22 15.26 6.46
N GLY A 310 6.39 14.59 6.53
CA GLY A 310 6.48 13.13 6.63
C GLY A 310 5.69 12.57 7.81
N ALA A 311 5.81 13.21 8.98
CA ALA A 311 5.07 12.82 10.18
C ALA A 311 3.54 13.05 10.02
N ALA A 312 3.13 14.22 9.57
CA ALA A 312 1.73 14.60 9.43
C ALA A 312 1.01 13.79 8.33
N ILE A 313 1.62 13.63 7.16
CA ILE A 313 1.05 12.82 6.09
C ILE A 313 1.05 11.33 6.46
N GLY A 314 2.10 10.88 7.20
CA GLY A 314 2.18 9.53 7.75
C GLY A 314 1.03 9.22 8.68
N PHE A 315 0.65 10.13 9.55
CA PHE A 315 -0.51 9.99 10.43
C PHE A 315 -1.83 9.80 9.65
N CYS A 316 -1.92 10.35 8.43
CA CYS A 316 -3.06 10.16 7.53
C CYS A 316 -2.86 9.03 6.51
N TRP A 317 -1.70 8.31 6.48
CA TRP A 317 -1.25 7.51 5.34
C TRP A 317 -2.20 6.39 4.96
N LEU A 318 -2.36 5.39 5.82
CA LEU A 318 -3.23 4.23 5.59
C LEU A 318 -4.42 4.17 6.56
N GLY A 319 -4.73 5.24 7.29
CA GLY A 319 -5.92 5.33 8.12
C GLY A 319 -7.23 5.15 7.33
N THR A 320 -7.17 5.37 6.03
CA THR A 320 -8.29 5.11 5.10
C THR A 320 -8.61 3.63 4.94
N VAL A 321 -7.64 2.72 5.11
CA VAL A 321 -7.81 1.26 4.89
C VAL A 321 -8.86 0.65 5.82
N PRO A 322 -8.74 0.77 7.18
CA PRO A 322 -9.75 0.23 8.09
C PRO A 322 -11.11 0.92 7.94
N LEU A 323 -11.13 2.22 7.65
CA LEU A 323 -12.37 2.96 7.46
C LEU A 323 -13.10 2.51 6.19
N THR A 324 -12.39 2.34 5.07
CA THR A 324 -12.95 1.89 3.79
C THR A 324 -13.50 0.47 3.90
N SER A 325 -12.71 -0.47 4.43
CA SER A 325 -13.18 -1.85 4.63
C SER A 325 -14.36 -1.91 5.61
N GLY A 326 -14.33 -1.07 6.65
CA GLY A 326 -15.41 -0.91 7.60
C GLY A 326 -16.72 -0.39 6.98
N LEU A 327 -16.65 0.60 6.07
CA LEU A 327 -17.81 1.10 5.32
C LEU A 327 -18.38 0.04 4.38
N VAL A 328 -17.53 -0.67 3.62
CA VAL A 328 -17.99 -1.75 2.76
C VAL A 328 -18.69 -2.84 3.57
N ARG A 329 -18.12 -3.23 4.71
CA ARG A 329 -18.73 -4.20 5.64
C ARG A 329 -20.06 -3.72 6.21
N GLN A 330 -20.14 -2.45 6.59
CA GLN A 330 -21.34 -1.85 7.18
C GLN A 330 -22.50 -1.80 6.19
N ILE A 331 -22.22 -1.47 4.92
CA ILE A 331 -23.24 -1.34 3.88
C ILE A 331 -23.67 -2.70 3.34
N PHE A 332 -22.72 -3.59 3.00
CA PHE A 332 -22.98 -4.83 2.24
C PHE A 332 -22.88 -6.12 3.07
N GLY A 333 -22.48 -6.02 4.34
CA GLY A 333 -22.30 -7.17 5.23
C GLY A 333 -20.92 -7.84 5.06
N ALA A 334 -20.71 -8.93 5.82
CA ALA A 334 -19.43 -9.61 5.92
C ALA A 334 -19.22 -10.72 4.86
N ARG A 335 -20.30 -11.28 4.29
CA ARG A 335 -20.24 -12.48 3.45
C ARG A 335 -19.32 -12.36 2.24
N TYR A 336 -19.42 -11.27 1.48
CA TYR A 336 -18.61 -11.01 0.28
C TYR A 336 -17.65 -9.82 0.47
N LEU A 337 -17.32 -9.49 1.71
CA LEU A 337 -16.45 -8.35 2.03
C LEU A 337 -15.12 -8.41 1.28
N SER A 338 -14.47 -9.56 1.24
CA SER A 338 -13.17 -9.71 0.59
C SER A 338 -13.22 -9.36 -0.90
N THR A 339 -14.27 -9.79 -1.60
CA THR A 339 -14.43 -9.49 -3.03
C THR A 339 -14.77 -8.02 -3.24
N LEU A 340 -15.76 -7.49 -2.52
CA LEU A 340 -16.20 -6.10 -2.70
C LEU A 340 -15.09 -5.11 -2.30
N TYR A 341 -14.41 -5.36 -1.17
CA TYR A 341 -13.27 -4.54 -0.78
C TYR A 341 -12.07 -4.73 -1.74
N GLY A 342 -11.87 -5.94 -2.27
CA GLY A 342 -10.85 -6.22 -3.27
C GLY A 342 -11.02 -5.39 -4.55
N LEU A 343 -12.25 -5.20 -5.02
CA LEU A 343 -12.56 -4.32 -6.15
C LEU A 343 -12.25 -2.84 -5.83
N VAL A 344 -12.61 -2.40 -4.63
CA VAL A 344 -12.25 -1.05 -4.15
C VAL A 344 -10.73 -0.89 -4.06
N PHE A 345 -10.02 -1.91 -3.56
CA PHE A 345 -8.56 -1.91 -3.49
C PHE A 345 -7.92 -1.89 -4.87
N PHE A 346 -8.48 -2.58 -5.85
CA PHE A 346 -8.00 -2.48 -7.24
C PHE A 346 -8.09 -1.03 -7.77
N THR A 347 -9.17 -0.32 -7.45
CA THR A 347 -9.29 1.11 -7.81
C THR A 347 -8.22 1.97 -7.13
N HIS A 348 -7.85 1.66 -5.88
CA HIS A 348 -6.70 2.28 -5.22
C HIS A 348 -5.40 2.04 -6.01
N GLN A 349 -5.19 0.85 -6.53
CA GLN A 349 -3.98 0.55 -7.32
C GLN A 349 -3.99 1.24 -8.69
N VAL A 350 -5.16 1.46 -9.30
CA VAL A 350 -5.29 2.33 -10.48
C VAL A 350 -4.92 3.78 -10.12
N GLY A 351 -5.37 4.28 -8.97
CA GLY A 351 -4.94 5.57 -8.43
C GLY A 351 -3.43 5.62 -8.21
N SER A 352 -2.85 4.56 -7.65
CA SER A 352 -1.41 4.42 -7.42
C SER A 352 -0.62 4.45 -8.73
N PHE A 353 -1.11 3.77 -9.77
CA PHE A 353 -0.55 3.84 -11.11
C PHE A 353 -0.48 5.29 -11.62
N LEU A 354 -1.62 5.98 -11.58
CA LEU A 354 -1.70 7.36 -12.09
C LEU A 354 -0.88 8.33 -11.24
N GLY A 355 -0.85 8.18 -9.92
CA GLY A 355 -0.06 9.03 -9.03
C GLY A 355 1.44 8.92 -9.27
N ALA A 356 1.94 7.69 -9.43
CA ALA A 356 3.34 7.47 -9.76
C ALA A 356 3.68 8.00 -11.16
N TRP A 357 2.95 7.59 -12.19
CA TRP A 357 3.23 7.96 -13.58
C TRP A 357 3.07 9.46 -13.84
N ALA A 358 1.94 10.04 -13.42
CA ALA A 358 1.65 11.46 -13.68
C ALA A 358 2.69 12.40 -13.05
N GLY A 359 3.27 12.01 -11.89
CA GLY A 359 4.34 12.78 -11.27
C GLY A 359 5.56 12.95 -12.17
N GLY A 360 6.03 11.85 -12.78
CA GLY A 360 7.14 11.87 -13.72
C GLY A 360 6.79 12.60 -15.02
N ARG A 361 5.61 12.29 -15.60
CA ARG A 361 5.14 12.91 -16.85
C ARG A 361 5.01 14.43 -16.74
N ILE A 362 4.40 14.90 -15.66
CA ILE A 362 4.20 16.34 -15.41
C ILE A 362 5.55 17.02 -15.18
N TYR A 363 6.45 16.40 -14.43
CA TYR A 363 7.79 16.96 -14.24
C TYR A 363 8.57 17.06 -15.54
N ASP A 364 8.60 16.01 -16.35
CA ASP A 364 9.35 16.01 -17.61
C ASP A 364 8.79 17.03 -18.63
N TYR A 365 7.47 17.32 -18.54
CA TYR A 365 6.84 18.31 -19.43
C TYR A 365 6.99 19.76 -18.95
N TYR A 366 6.82 20.01 -17.64
CA TYR A 366 6.81 21.37 -17.07
C TYR A 366 8.13 21.78 -16.39
N GLY A 367 9.06 20.84 -16.14
CA GLY A 367 10.25 21.06 -15.34
C GLY A 367 9.97 21.29 -13.85
N SER A 368 8.76 20.99 -13.37
CA SER A 368 8.33 21.28 -12.01
C SER A 368 7.28 20.29 -11.52
N TYR A 369 7.33 19.99 -10.22
CA TYR A 369 6.27 19.24 -9.53
C TYR A 369 5.09 20.09 -9.06
N GLU A 370 5.16 21.40 -9.20
CA GLU A 370 4.13 22.31 -8.66
C GLU A 370 2.71 21.98 -9.15
N PRO A 371 2.46 21.72 -10.46
CA PRO A 371 1.11 21.42 -10.94
C PRO A 371 0.53 20.15 -10.31
N ILE A 372 1.35 19.10 -10.13
CA ILE A 372 0.85 17.85 -9.55
C ILE A 372 0.66 17.96 -8.04
N TRP A 373 1.49 18.73 -7.32
CA TRP A 373 1.27 19.00 -5.90
C TRP A 373 -0.08 19.69 -5.68
N TRP A 374 -0.42 20.73 -6.44
CA TRP A 374 -1.72 21.37 -6.36
C TRP A 374 -2.86 20.44 -6.78
N SER A 375 -2.63 19.58 -7.76
CA SER A 375 -3.60 18.54 -8.11
C SER A 375 -3.89 17.58 -6.94
N THR A 376 -2.86 17.23 -6.15
CA THR A 376 -3.08 16.39 -4.94
C THR A 376 -3.90 17.13 -3.88
N VAL A 377 -3.69 18.44 -3.68
CA VAL A 377 -4.51 19.25 -2.76
C VAL A 377 -5.98 19.23 -3.18
N VAL A 378 -6.25 19.48 -4.48
CA VAL A 378 -7.61 19.49 -5.03
C VAL A 378 -8.25 18.10 -4.91
N LEU A 379 -7.53 17.04 -5.26
CA LEU A 379 -8.02 15.67 -5.15
C LEU A 379 -8.34 15.28 -3.70
N ALA A 380 -7.49 15.68 -2.74
CA ALA A 380 -7.76 15.44 -1.32
C ALA A 380 -9.06 16.13 -0.87
N PHE A 381 -9.25 17.39 -1.26
CA PHE A 381 -10.45 18.15 -0.94
C PHE A 381 -11.70 17.54 -1.58
N ILE A 382 -11.62 17.18 -2.86
CA ILE A 382 -12.72 16.47 -3.56
C ILE A 382 -13.04 15.15 -2.84
N ALA A 383 -12.03 14.36 -2.46
CA ALA A 383 -12.26 13.11 -1.73
C ALA A 383 -12.94 13.36 -0.39
N ALA A 384 -12.58 14.42 0.35
CA ALA A 384 -13.28 14.80 1.58
C ALA A 384 -14.77 15.05 1.33
N LEU A 385 -15.10 15.79 0.27
CA LEU A 385 -16.49 16.10 -0.10
C LEU A 385 -17.26 14.86 -0.56
N LEU A 386 -16.62 13.96 -1.31
CA LEU A 386 -17.25 12.72 -1.82
C LEU A 386 -17.68 11.76 -0.70
N HIS A 387 -17.04 11.80 0.45
CA HIS A 387 -17.42 10.93 1.58
C HIS A 387 -18.65 11.41 2.35
N ILE A 388 -18.96 12.72 2.31
CA ILE A 388 -20.11 13.30 3.06
C ILE A 388 -21.45 12.67 2.63
N PRO A 389 -21.79 12.58 1.32
CA PRO A 389 -23.08 12.07 0.86
C PRO A 389 -23.19 10.53 0.84
N ILE A 390 -22.19 9.79 1.32
CA ILE A 390 -22.26 8.32 1.36
C ILE A 390 -23.43 7.91 2.25
N ASN A 391 -24.37 7.15 1.68
CA ASN A 391 -25.36 6.44 2.49
C ASN A 391 -24.69 5.19 3.08
N ASP A 392 -24.40 5.24 4.37
CA ASP A 392 -23.71 4.17 5.11
C ASP A 392 -24.64 3.22 5.84
N LYS A 393 -25.98 3.34 5.60
CA LYS A 393 -26.97 2.38 6.09
C LYS A 393 -26.81 1.03 5.38
N PRO A 394 -27.02 -0.07 6.09
CA PRO A 394 -27.06 -1.39 5.46
C PRO A 394 -28.05 -1.45 4.31
N VAL A 395 -27.73 -2.22 3.26
CA VAL A 395 -28.66 -2.51 2.17
C VAL A 395 -29.92 -3.22 2.68
N ALA A 396 -31.05 -3.05 1.98
CA ALA A 396 -32.37 -3.45 2.46
C ALA A 396 -32.44 -4.89 3.00
N ARG A 397 -31.77 -5.84 2.37
CA ARG A 397 -31.73 -7.24 2.81
C ARG A 397 -31.07 -7.46 4.19
N LEU A 398 -30.19 -6.55 4.62
CA LEU A 398 -29.52 -6.60 5.93
C LEU A 398 -30.26 -5.77 6.98
N ALA A 399 -31.20 -4.91 6.58
CA ALA A 399 -31.99 -4.10 7.50
C ALA A 399 -33.19 -4.86 8.04
N THR A 400 -33.57 -5.96 7.42
CA THR A 400 -34.73 -6.82 7.78
C THR A 400 -34.34 -8.09 8.53
N ALA A 401 -33.04 -8.35 8.72
CA ALA A 401 -32.47 -9.44 9.48
C ALA A 401 -32.01 -8.97 10.86
#